data_63993dbd606e92499ae4883bd4297cdf
#
_entry.id   63993dbd606e92499ae4883bd4297cdf
#
_cell.length_a   1.000
_cell.length_b   1.000
_cell.length_c   1.000
_cell.angle_alpha   90.00
_cell.angle_beta   90.00
_cell.angle_gamma   90.00
#
_symmetry.space_group_name_H-M   'P 1'
#
loop_
_entity.id
_entity.type
_entity.pdbx_description
1 polymer ?
#
loop_
_entity_poly.entity_id
_entity_poly.type
_entity_poly.pdbx_seq_one_letter_code
_entity_poly.pdbx_strand_id
1 'polypeptide(L)'
;DGIDFSGPMFETLRLTGLFSRDAAMDREGMTYTQALQMITDTARTGMAYLWQTTTTNTRADQISTGRDWVRLNLAATALGLGVQPMSQALQEFPEMAPLYAKVHERLAPEGGTVQMLGRLGYGPDVGQSPRWPLEAKLT
;
A
#
# COMPACT_ATOMS: atom_id res chain seq x y z
N ASP A 1 -5.39 -12.88 -1.93
CA ASP A 1 -4.86 -11.79 -2.76
C ASP A 1 -4.51 -10.51 -1.97
N GLY A 2 -5.04 -10.27 -0.79
CA GLY A 2 -4.80 -9.03 -0.04
C GLY A 2 -5.59 -7.81 -0.53
N ILE A 3 -6.34 -7.94 -1.61
CA ILE A 3 -7.29 -6.94 -2.12
C ILE A 3 -8.67 -7.59 -2.08
N ASP A 4 -9.55 -7.07 -1.23
CA ASP A 4 -10.88 -7.62 -1.04
C ASP A 4 -11.86 -7.07 -2.09
N PHE A 5 -11.72 -7.56 -3.32
CA PHE A 5 -12.72 -7.40 -4.36
C PHE A 5 -13.57 -8.67 -4.43
N SER A 6 -14.52 -8.78 -3.53
CA SER A 6 -15.38 -9.96 -3.40
C SER A 6 -16.87 -9.57 -3.44
N GLY A 7 -17.71 -10.56 -3.65
CA GLY A 7 -19.16 -10.42 -3.66
C GLY A 7 -19.82 -10.47 -5.03
N PRO A 8 -21.17 -10.59 -5.06
CA PRO A 8 -21.92 -10.86 -6.28
C PRO A 8 -21.74 -9.83 -7.39
N MET A 9 -21.51 -8.58 -7.02
CA MET A 9 -21.27 -7.48 -7.97
C MET A 9 -19.95 -7.71 -8.74
N PHE A 10 -18.86 -8.02 -8.05
CA PHE A 10 -17.55 -8.25 -8.68
C PHE A 10 -17.56 -9.54 -9.53
N GLU A 11 -18.24 -10.58 -9.08
CA GLU A 11 -18.43 -11.80 -9.88
C GLU A 11 -19.20 -11.53 -11.16
N THR A 12 -20.26 -10.73 -11.10
CA THR A 12 -21.03 -10.33 -12.29
C THR A 12 -20.16 -9.52 -13.26
N LEU A 13 -19.39 -8.54 -12.77
CA LEU A 13 -18.49 -7.75 -13.60
C LEU A 13 -17.38 -8.61 -14.23
N ARG A 14 -16.91 -9.64 -13.53
CA ARG A 14 -15.94 -10.60 -14.05
C ARG A 14 -16.54 -11.47 -15.15
N LEU A 15 -17.72 -11.99 -14.94
CA LEU A 15 -18.44 -12.82 -15.94
C LEU A 15 -18.79 -12.05 -17.22
N THR A 16 -19.11 -10.77 -17.09
CA THR A 16 -19.39 -9.89 -18.25
C THR A 16 -18.13 -9.34 -18.93
N GLY A 17 -16.94 -9.64 -18.42
CA GLY A 17 -15.67 -9.15 -18.96
C GLY A 17 -15.35 -7.68 -18.61
N LEU A 18 -16.24 -6.99 -17.93
CA LEU A 18 -16.03 -5.59 -17.52
C LEU A 18 -14.97 -5.45 -16.41
N PHE A 19 -14.73 -6.51 -15.65
CA PHE A 19 -13.66 -6.59 -14.66
C PHE A 19 -12.65 -7.66 -15.12
N SER A 20 -11.84 -7.29 -16.10
CA SER A 20 -10.77 -8.11 -16.68
C SER A 20 -9.44 -7.35 -16.65
N ARG A 21 -8.36 -8.07 -16.86
CA ARG A 21 -7.03 -7.44 -16.96
C ARG A 21 -6.96 -6.45 -18.12
N ASP A 22 -7.55 -6.79 -19.27
CA ASP A 22 -7.54 -5.93 -20.45
C ASP A 22 -8.36 -4.66 -20.20
N ALA A 23 -9.55 -4.78 -19.59
CA ALA A 23 -10.35 -3.63 -19.19
C ALA A 23 -9.64 -2.74 -18.15
N ALA A 24 -8.85 -3.32 -17.25
CA ALA A 24 -8.05 -2.56 -16.28
C ALA A 24 -6.84 -1.86 -16.90
N MET A 25 -6.37 -2.28 -18.07
CA MET A 25 -5.25 -1.67 -18.80
C MET A 25 -5.71 -0.65 -19.85
N ASP A 26 -7.00 -0.62 -20.17
CA ASP A 26 -7.57 0.38 -21.07
C ASP A 26 -7.69 1.73 -20.38
N ARG A 27 -6.82 2.67 -20.71
CA ARG A 27 -6.72 4.00 -20.09
C ARG A 27 -7.93 4.88 -20.29
N GLU A 28 -8.71 4.64 -21.34
CA GLU A 28 -9.96 5.35 -21.65
C GLU A 28 -11.16 4.63 -21.05
N GLY A 29 -10.97 3.40 -20.60
CA GLY A 29 -12.00 2.54 -20.03
C GLY A 29 -12.45 2.98 -18.63
N MET A 30 -13.72 2.70 -18.34
CA MET A 30 -14.33 3.04 -17.05
C MET A 30 -13.63 2.34 -15.88
N THR A 31 -13.20 1.09 -16.04
CA THR A 31 -12.51 0.32 -15.00
C THR A 31 -11.19 0.98 -14.60
N TYR A 32 -10.39 1.44 -15.56
CA TYR A 32 -9.14 2.14 -15.30
C TYR A 32 -9.38 3.50 -14.60
N THR A 33 -10.29 4.30 -15.14
CA THR A 33 -10.57 5.64 -14.60
C THR A 33 -11.14 5.59 -13.19
N GLN A 34 -12.04 4.65 -12.90
CA GLN A 34 -12.58 4.45 -11.56
C GLN A 34 -11.51 3.95 -10.57
N ALA A 35 -10.66 3.03 -10.98
CA ALA A 35 -9.55 2.56 -10.15
C ALA A 35 -8.56 3.69 -9.81
N LEU A 36 -8.22 4.53 -10.79
CA LEU A 36 -7.37 5.69 -10.60
C LEU A 36 -8.01 6.72 -9.67
N GLN A 37 -9.31 6.98 -9.85
CA GLN A 37 -10.06 7.87 -8.97
C GLN A 37 -10.07 7.36 -7.53
N MET A 38 -10.34 6.07 -7.32
CA MET A 38 -10.32 5.45 -6.00
C MET A 38 -8.96 5.57 -5.31
N ILE A 39 -7.86 5.35 -6.04
CA ILE A 39 -6.50 5.52 -5.50
C ILE A 39 -6.24 6.98 -5.13
N THR A 40 -6.67 7.91 -5.98
CA THR A 40 -6.49 9.35 -5.74
C THR A 40 -7.29 9.83 -4.53
N ASP A 41 -8.54 9.41 -4.42
CA ASP A 41 -9.40 9.76 -3.28
C ASP A 41 -8.89 9.12 -1.98
N THR A 42 -8.41 7.89 -2.06
CA THR A 42 -7.73 7.22 -0.96
C THR A 42 -6.53 8.02 -0.45
N ALA A 43 -5.72 8.55 -1.36
CA ALA A 43 -4.60 9.40 -0.99
C ALA A 43 -5.06 10.76 -0.41
N ARG A 44 -6.08 11.39 -0.98
CA ARG A 44 -6.58 12.69 -0.53
C ARG A 44 -7.30 12.67 0.82
N THR A 45 -7.94 11.56 1.16
CA THR A 45 -8.71 11.39 2.39
C THR A 45 -7.90 10.84 3.56
N GLY A 46 -6.60 10.69 3.42
CA GLY A 46 -5.73 10.28 4.51
C GLY A 46 -5.80 11.27 5.67
N MET A 47 -6.13 10.81 6.89
CA MET A 47 -6.24 11.65 8.08
C MET A 47 -4.87 12.08 8.58
N ALA A 48 -3.91 11.19 8.51
CA ALA A 48 -2.52 11.43 8.85
C ALA A 48 -1.59 10.53 8.01
N TYR A 49 -0.34 10.91 7.97
CA TYR A 49 0.70 10.14 7.30
C TYR A 49 1.84 9.88 8.28
N LEU A 50 2.48 8.76 8.11
CA LEU A 50 3.67 8.38 8.83
C LEU A 50 4.71 7.86 7.84
N TRP A 51 5.98 8.11 8.15
CA TRP A 51 7.07 7.59 7.35
C TRP A 51 8.26 7.24 8.24
N GLN A 52 9.12 6.39 7.73
CA GLN A 52 10.36 5.97 8.38
C GLN A 52 11.53 6.33 7.48
N THR A 53 12.55 6.96 8.08
CA THR A 53 13.79 7.32 7.39
C THR A 53 14.98 6.66 8.06
N THR A 54 16.01 6.36 7.26
CA THR A 54 17.30 5.91 7.74
C THR A 54 18.40 6.78 7.14
N THR A 55 19.51 6.93 7.82
CA THR A 55 20.66 7.72 7.34
C THR A 55 21.32 7.08 6.12
N THR A 56 21.29 5.76 6.05
CA THR A 56 21.84 4.97 4.95
C THR A 56 20.77 3.99 4.42
N ASN A 57 21.07 3.28 3.34
CA ASN A 57 20.18 2.27 2.77
C ASN A 57 20.84 0.88 2.76
N THR A 58 21.46 0.52 3.87
CA THR A 58 22.06 -0.81 4.02
C THR A 58 21.01 -1.89 4.25
N ARG A 59 21.39 -3.14 4.04
CA ARG A 59 20.50 -4.28 4.35
C ARG A 59 20.10 -4.31 5.84
N ALA A 60 20.99 -3.88 6.73
CA ALA A 60 20.70 -3.76 8.16
C ALA A 60 19.62 -2.70 8.42
N ASP A 61 19.70 -1.55 7.77
CA ASP A 61 18.69 -0.49 7.87
C ASP A 61 17.32 -0.98 7.41
N GLN A 62 17.26 -1.67 6.26
CA GLN A 62 16.03 -2.23 5.72
C GLN A 62 15.37 -3.23 6.67
N ILE A 63 16.18 -4.13 7.28
CA ILE A 63 15.68 -5.10 8.26
C ILE A 63 15.20 -4.40 9.53
N SER A 64 15.94 -3.41 10.03
CA SER A 64 15.55 -2.64 11.21
C SER A 64 14.24 -1.90 10.99
N THR A 65 14.12 -1.24 9.85
CA THR A 65 12.88 -0.57 9.44
C THR A 65 11.69 -1.54 9.39
N GLY A 66 11.88 -2.74 8.84
CA GLY A 66 10.84 -3.77 8.84
C GLY A 66 10.37 -4.17 10.24
N ARG A 67 11.30 -4.29 11.20
CA ARG A 67 10.97 -4.55 12.60
C ARG A 67 10.16 -3.41 13.22
N ASP A 68 10.57 -2.18 12.97
CA ASP A 68 9.89 -1.01 13.50
C ASP A 68 8.52 -0.81 12.85
N TRP A 69 8.39 -1.15 11.56
CA TRP A 69 7.10 -1.17 10.87
C TRP A 69 6.11 -2.13 11.50
N VAL A 70 6.54 -3.33 11.89
CA VAL A 70 5.68 -4.29 12.63
C VAL A 70 5.25 -3.71 13.97
N ARG A 71 6.17 -3.15 14.76
CA ARG A 71 5.85 -2.54 16.06
C ARG A 71 4.86 -1.40 15.93
N LEU A 72 5.04 -0.57 14.90
CA LEU A 72 4.15 0.55 14.59
C LEU A 72 2.73 0.06 14.25
N ASN A 73 2.61 -0.97 13.42
CA ASN A 73 1.31 -1.57 13.11
C ASN A 73 0.62 -2.16 14.34
N LEU A 74 1.36 -2.84 15.21
CA LEU A 74 0.82 -3.38 16.46
C LEU A 74 0.35 -2.26 17.40
N ALA A 75 1.13 -1.19 17.53
CA ALA A 75 0.75 -0.03 18.34
C ALA A 75 -0.48 0.69 17.77
N ALA A 76 -0.54 0.90 16.46
CA ALA A 76 -1.70 1.48 15.80
C ALA A 76 -2.96 0.64 16.01
N THR A 77 -2.86 -0.68 15.84
CA THR A 77 -3.96 -1.61 16.08
C THR A 77 -4.45 -1.56 17.53
N ALA A 78 -3.55 -1.48 18.51
CA ALA A 78 -3.90 -1.35 19.92
C ALA A 78 -4.66 -0.04 20.24
N LEU A 79 -4.48 0.98 19.41
CA LEU A 79 -5.19 2.27 19.47
C LEU A 79 -6.44 2.34 18.59
N GLY A 80 -6.84 1.24 17.95
CA GLY A 80 -7.97 1.20 17.03
C GLY A 80 -7.71 1.93 15.71
N LEU A 81 -6.44 2.13 15.34
CA LEU A 81 -6.04 2.80 14.12
C LEU A 81 -5.63 1.79 13.03
N GLY A 82 -6.05 2.07 11.80
CA GLY A 82 -5.57 1.37 10.61
C GLY A 82 -4.35 2.05 10.00
N VAL A 83 -3.40 1.26 9.54
CA VAL A 83 -2.22 1.71 8.79
C VAL A 83 -2.26 1.09 7.40
N GLN A 84 -2.19 1.92 6.37
CA GLN A 84 -2.10 1.44 4.99
C GLN A 84 -0.77 1.88 4.37
N PRO A 85 0.08 0.95 3.92
CA PRO A 85 1.29 1.28 3.18
C PRO A 85 0.98 2.05 1.89
N MET A 86 1.81 3.05 1.57
CA MET A 86 1.77 3.84 0.35
C MET A 86 3.15 3.81 -0.31
N SER A 87 3.63 2.63 -0.65
CA SER A 87 4.99 2.41 -1.10
C SER A 87 5.23 2.65 -2.60
N GLN A 88 4.21 2.97 -3.38
CA GLN A 88 4.34 3.16 -4.83
C GLN A 88 5.34 4.26 -5.19
N ALA A 89 5.32 5.38 -4.45
CA ALA A 89 6.26 6.49 -4.68
C ALA A 89 7.70 6.20 -4.22
N LEU A 90 7.92 5.08 -3.54
CA LEU A 90 9.22 4.61 -3.07
C LEU A 90 9.83 3.51 -3.96
N GLN A 91 9.19 3.19 -5.07
CA GLN A 91 9.71 2.20 -6.02
C GLN A 91 10.83 2.81 -6.87
N GLU A 92 11.89 2.03 -7.09
CA GLU A 92 13.15 2.50 -7.68
C GLU A 92 13.28 2.20 -9.19
N PHE A 93 12.16 2.02 -9.90
CA PHE A 93 12.22 1.87 -11.37
C PHE A 93 12.23 3.26 -12.08
N PRO A 94 12.76 3.35 -13.30
CA PRO A 94 13.05 4.63 -13.97
C PRO A 94 11.86 5.60 -14.05
N GLU A 95 10.66 5.11 -14.30
CA GLU A 95 9.45 5.93 -14.45
C GLU A 95 9.05 6.61 -13.13
N MET A 96 9.44 6.04 -11.99
CA MET A 96 9.17 6.60 -10.66
C MET A 96 10.27 7.52 -10.17
N ALA A 97 11.42 7.58 -10.80
CA ALA A 97 12.56 8.37 -10.33
C ALA A 97 12.23 9.83 -9.99
N PRO A 98 11.44 10.58 -10.78
CA PRO A 98 11.07 11.95 -10.42
C PRO A 98 10.18 12.05 -9.19
N LEU A 99 9.29 11.07 -8.96
CA LEU A 99 8.43 11.03 -7.78
C LEU A 99 9.20 10.57 -6.54
N TYR A 100 10.07 9.59 -6.70
CA TYR A 100 11.00 9.13 -5.67
C TYR A 100 11.85 10.30 -5.15
N ALA A 101 12.47 11.07 -6.04
CA ALA A 101 13.26 12.24 -5.67
C ALA A 101 12.43 13.27 -4.90
N LYS A 102 11.22 13.59 -5.37
CA LYS A 102 10.30 14.53 -4.70
C LYS A 102 9.91 14.07 -3.28
N VAL A 103 9.66 12.78 -3.10
CA VAL A 103 9.33 12.23 -1.78
C VAL A 103 10.52 12.38 -0.84
N HIS A 104 11.72 12.05 -1.29
CA HIS A 104 12.94 12.17 -0.48
C HIS A 104 13.26 13.63 -0.14
N GLU A 105 13.17 14.55 -1.09
CA GLU A 105 13.32 15.98 -0.85
C GLU A 105 12.36 16.50 0.25
N ARG A 106 11.15 15.98 0.28
CA ARG A 106 10.11 16.45 1.20
C ARG A 106 10.15 15.78 2.57
N LEU A 107 10.42 14.48 2.62
CA LEU A 107 10.33 13.67 3.84
C LEU A 107 11.68 13.36 4.49
N ALA A 108 12.77 13.57 3.76
CA ALA A 108 14.14 13.43 4.26
C ALA A 108 15.02 14.61 3.77
N PRO A 109 14.64 15.88 4.07
CA PRO A 109 15.32 17.06 3.53
C PRO A 109 16.79 17.17 4.01
N GLU A 110 17.13 16.57 5.13
CA GLU A 110 18.49 16.52 5.66
C GLU A 110 19.32 15.36 5.11
N GLY A 111 18.77 14.64 4.16
CA GLY A 111 19.37 13.44 3.57
C GLY A 111 18.89 12.14 4.22
N GLY A 112 19.34 11.02 3.66
CA GLY A 112 18.92 9.67 4.05
C GLY A 112 17.90 9.07 3.09
N THR A 113 17.35 7.93 3.48
CA THR A 113 16.40 7.16 2.66
C THR A 113 15.06 7.07 3.35
N VAL A 114 13.99 7.40 2.64
CA VAL A 114 12.62 7.11 3.07
C VAL A 114 12.34 5.63 2.81
N GLN A 115 12.31 4.84 3.86
CA GLN A 115 12.16 3.38 3.78
C GLN A 115 10.70 2.93 3.66
N MET A 116 9.81 3.61 4.36
CA MET A 116 8.38 3.32 4.38
C MET A 116 7.57 4.61 4.46
N LEU A 117 6.44 4.61 3.77
CA LEU A 117 5.41 5.65 3.85
C LEU A 117 4.06 4.95 4.02
N GLY A 118 3.23 5.45 4.90
CA GLY A 118 1.87 4.95 5.12
C GLY A 118 0.91 6.06 5.48
N ARG A 119 -0.36 5.84 5.22
CA ARG A 119 -1.43 6.64 5.79
C ARG A 119 -1.97 5.98 7.06
N LEU A 120 -2.41 6.81 7.99
CA LEU A 120 -2.94 6.42 9.29
C LEU A 120 -4.33 7.01 9.47
N GLY A 121 -5.24 6.28 10.05
CA GLY A 121 -6.58 6.78 10.34
C GLY A 121 -7.50 5.70 10.87
N TYR A 122 -8.75 6.06 11.08
CA TYR A 122 -9.80 5.12 11.44
C TYR A 122 -10.37 4.49 10.17
N GLY A 123 -10.60 3.18 10.21
CA GLY A 123 -11.19 2.41 9.12
C GLY A 123 -12.32 1.52 9.62
N PRO A 124 -13.06 0.87 8.73
CA PRO A 124 -14.03 -0.15 9.13
C PRO A 124 -13.30 -1.34 9.76
N ASP A 125 -14.02 -2.04 10.64
CA ASP A 125 -13.54 -3.33 11.14
C ASP A 125 -13.43 -4.31 9.97
N VAL A 126 -12.25 -4.89 9.85
CA VAL A 126 -11.98 -5.91 8.83
C VAL A 126 -11.72 -7.25 9.52
N GLY A 127 -12.24 -8.31 8.91
CA GLY A 127 -12.01 -9.66 9.38
C GLY A 127 -10.53 -10.05 9.32
N GLN A 128 -10.21 -11.14 9.97
CA GLN A 128 -8.86 -11.69 9.98
C GLN A 128 -8.44 -12.09 8.56
N SER A 129 -7.25 -11.70 8.14
CA SER A 129 -6.72 -12.10 6.83
C SER A 129 -6.61 -13.62 6.74
N PRO A 130 -6.98 -14.23 5.60
CA PRO A 130 -6.85 -15.67 5.42
C PRO A 130 -5.38 -16.11 5.55
N ARG A 131 -5.18 -17.22 6.24
CA ARG A 131 -3.86 -17.86 6.41
C ARG A 131 -3.95 -19.30 5.96
N TRP A 132 -2.93 -19.75 5.27
CA TRP A 132 -2.76 -21.17 5.00
C TRP A 132 -2.45 -21.91 6.30
N PRO A 133 -3.03 -23.08 6.55
CA PRO A 133 -2.56 -23.95 7.62
C PRO A 133 -1.07 -24.21 7.49
N LEU A 134 -0.35 -24.30 8.61
CA LEU A 134 1.09 -24.51 8.61
C LEU A 134 1.48 -25.78 7.85
N GLU A 135 0.71 -26.84 8.03
CA GLU A 135 0.88 -28.17 7.42
C GLU A 135 0.88 -28.09 5.88
N ALA A 136 0.10 -27.18 5.29
CA ALA A 136 0.08 -26.99 3.84
C ALA A 136 1.36 -26.35 3.27
N LYS A 137 2.30 -25.94 4.13
CA LYS A 137 3.58 -25.30 3.77
C LYS A 137 4.81 -26.06 4.24
N LEU A 138 4.63 -27.17 4.94
CA LEU A 138 5.71 -28.02 5.46
C LEU A 138 5.95 -29.27 4.60
N THR A 139 5.78 -29.17 3.27
CA THR A 139 6.11 -30.28 2.34
C THR A 139 7.49 -30.13 1.75
#